data_1a820d17156281a6aaa0fa01ecb6d2ad
#
_entry.id   1a820d17156281a6aaa0fa01ecb6d2ad
#
_cell.length_a   1.000
_cell.length_b   1.000
_cell.length_c   1.000
_cell.angle_alpha   90.00
_cell.angle_beta   90.00
_cell.angle_gamma   90.00
#
_symmetry.space_group_name_H-M   'P 1'
#
loop_
_entity.id
_entity.type
_entity.pdbx_description
1 polymer ?
#
loop_
_entity_poly.entity_id
_entity_poly.type
_entity_poly.pdbx_seq_one_letter_code
_entity_poly.pdbx_strand_id
1 'polypeptide(L)'
;MQYFMHAAKKTYLIGVDLGGTNVRAGLVQNGKIIALETRSHPPKASAETIIDQICQIIAKVLRPGVSGIGGGVPTLVNKGIVYSPNNIPSWKVVPLQKILERRFHVPVVLNNDAKCFALGELHFGVGRGHQNLVGLIVGTGLGTGVIINGKLYSGSNNGAGEIGSIAYKEKDFEHYCSGRFFQREFGLDGAALYARAQKGDRKAQAMLAAFGDDFANVIMAVLYAYDPEIIVLGGSVSKAYPYYEKRMREKLKAFHYQNSLKKVVIVQTQKPNIAVLAAAALCLDNQ
;
A
#
# COMPACT_ATOMS: atom_id res chain seq x y z
N MET A 1 18.21 -46.14 -9.47
CA MET A 1 17.61 -44.93 -9.99
C MET A 1 17.34 -44.01 -8.79
N GLN A 2 18.34 -43.21 -8.36
CA GLN A 2 18.27 -42.33 -7.19
C GLN A 2 17.62 -41.01 -7.63
N TYR A 3 16.40 -40.77 -7.22
CA TYR A 3 15.76 -39.45 -7.31
C TYR A 3 16.42 -38.51 -6.28
N PHE A 4 17.33 -37.66 -6.75
CA PHE A 4 17.76 -36.49 -5.99
C PHE A 4 16.56 -35.53 -5.87
N MET A 5 15.88 -35.61 -4.75
CA MET A 5 15.00 -34.53 -4.31
C MET A 5 15.89 -33.29 -4.09
N HIS A 6 15.90 -32.39 -5.06
CA HIS A 6 16.44 -31.05 -4.85
C HIS A 6 15.56 -30.41 -3.75
N ALA A 7 16.10 -30.34 -2.54
CA ALA A 7 15.51 -29.51 -1.49
C ALA A 7 15.39 -28.09 -2.05
N ALA A 8 14.17 -27.60 -2.22
CA ALA A 8 13.92 -26.25 -2.70
C ALA A 8 14.73 -25.29 -1.81
N LYS A 9 15.70 -24.58 -2.38
CA LYS A 9 16.54 -23.63 -1.66
C LYS A 9 15.60 -22.67 -0.95
N LYS A 10 15.65 -22.62 0.38
CA LYS A 10 14.87 -21.67 1.18
C LYS A 10 15.25 -20.26 0.74
N THR A 11 14.39 -19.63 -0.02
CA THR A 11 14.62 -18.27 -0.54
C THR A 11 14.17 -17.28 0.50
N TYR A 12 15.07 -16.41 0.95
CA TYR A 12 14.76 -15.28 1.80
C TYR A 12 14.64 -14.02 0.97
N LEU A 13 13.65 -13.19 1.29
CA LEU A 13 13.47 -11.86 0.73
C LEU A 13 13.47 -10.83 1.87
N ILE A 14 13.89 -9.62 1.58
CA ILE A 14 13.73 -8.50 2.51
C ILE A 14 12.69 -7.55 1.92
N GLY A 15 11.68 -7.21 2.72
CA GLY A 15 10.74 -6.14 2.41
C GLY A 15 11.05 -4.90 3.24
N VAL A 16 11.16 -3.76 2.57
CA VAL A 16 11.37 -2.45 3.18
C VAL A 16 10.15 -1.56 2.91
N ASP A 17 9.55 -1.06 3.97
CA ASP A 17 8.43 -0.11 3.90
C ASP A 17 8.88 1.24 4.45
N LEU A 18 9.01 2.23 3.57
CA LEU A 18 9.40 3.58 3.90
C LEU A 18 8.17 4.48 4.02
N GLY A 19 7.79 4.79 5.24
CA GLY A 19 6.75 5.79 5.53
C GLY A 19 7.32 7.18 5.81
N GLY A 20 6.44 8.15 5.99
CA GLY A 20 6.85 9.54 6.28
C GLY A 20 7.52 9.76 7.63
N THR A 21 7.34 8.86 8.60
CA THR A 21 7.88 8.98 9.96
C THR A 21 8.64 7.75 10.42
N ASN A 22 8.42 6.62 9.80
CA ASN A 22 9.02 5.35 10.16
C ASN A 22 9.49 4.60 8.92
N VAL A 23 10.56 3.84 9.09
CA VAL A 23 10.97 2.82 8.13
C VAL A 23 10.96 1.46 8.80
N ARG A 24 10.47 0.46 8.08
CA ARG A 24 10.42 -0.95 8.54
C ARG A 24 11.16 -1.83 7.54
N ALA A 25 11.93 -2.78 8.06
CA ALA A 25 12.54 -3.83 7.24
C ALA A 25 12.23 -5.20 7.84
N GLY A 26 11.79 -6.12 7.03
CA GLY A 26 11.47 -7.47 7.48
C GLY A 26 12.09 -8.54 6.60
N LEU A 27 12.64 -9.58 7.24
CA LEU A 27 13.06 -10.80 6.56
C LEU A 27 11.85 -11.68 6.33
N VAL A 28 11.60 -12.01 5.08
CA VAL A 28 10.42 -12.78 4.64
C VAL A 28 10.85 -14.15 4.14
N GLN A 29 10.18 -15.18 4.61
CA GLN A 29 10.33 -16.55 4.13
C GLN A 29 8.96 -17.19 3.97
N ASN A 30 8.67 -17.76 2.81
CA ASN A 30 7.39 -18.44 2.52
C ASN A 30 6.16 -17.59 2.89
N GLY A 31 6.19 -16.28 2.59
CA GLY A 31 5.10 -15.35 2.89
C GLY A 31 4.90 -15.02 4.37
N LYS A 32 5.88 -15.32 5.22
CA LYS A 32 5.89 -14.97 6.65
C LYS A 32 7.08 -14.10 6.99
N ILE A 33 6.86 -13.09 7.81
CA ILE A 33 7.93 -12.26 8.37
C ILE A 33 8.55 -13.04 9.53
N ILE A 34 9.85 -13.33 9.45
CA ILE A 34 10.59 -14.10 10.46
C ILE A 34 11.55 -13.22 11.29
N ALA A 35 11.81 -11.99 10.84
CA ALA A 35 12.46 -10.93 11.61
C ALA A 35 11.92 -9.59 11.13
N LEU A 36 11.75 -8.63 12.03
CA LEU A 36 11.23 -7.30 11.73
C LEU A 36 11.97 -6.26 12.55
N GLU A 37 12.47 -5.24 11.87
CA GLU A 37 13.05 -4.05 12.47
C GLU A 37 12.26 -2.81 12.09
N THR A 38 12.10 -1.90 13.02
CA THR A 38 11.41 -0.63 12.82
C THR A 38 12.25 0.50 13.38
N ARG A 39 12.33 1.61 12.67
CA ARG A 39 12.99 2.82 13.13
C ARG A 39 12.20 4.05 12.74
N SER A 40 12.05 4.97 13.68
CA SER A 40 11.52 6.31 13.40
C SER A 40 12.63 7.21 12.89
N HIS A 41 12.32 8.07 11.95
CA HIS A 41 13.23 9.14 11.55
C HIS A 41 12.71 10.49 12.04
N PRO A 42 13.63 11.41 12.44
CA PRO A 42 13.23 12.73 12.88
C PRO A 42 12.48 13.49 11.79
N PRO A 43 11.49 14.32 12.15
CA PRO A 43 10.94 15.29 11.23
C PRO A 43 12.05 16.16 10.67
N LYS A 44 12.30 16.33 9.44
CA LYS A 44 13.42 17.09 8.83
C LYS A 44 14.78 16.38 8.85
N ALA A 45 14.83 15.03 9.00
CA ALA A 45 16.06 14.29 8.79
C ALA A 45 16.62 14.54 7.39
N SER A 46 17.95 14.58 7.26
CA SER A 46 18.59 14.69 5.95
C SER A 46 18.36 13.43 5.10
N ALA A 47 18.55 13.53 3.80
CA ALA A 47 18.45 12.39 2.91
C ALA A 47 19.41 11.28 3.31
N GLU A 48 20.64 11.64 3.64
CA GLU A 48 21.71 10.72 4.09
C GLU A 48 21.29 10.00 5.37
N THR A 49 20.76 10.74 6.36
CA THR A 49 20.27 10.16 7.63
C THR A 49 19.22 9.09 7.40
N ILE A 50 18.26 9.34 6.52
CA ILE A 50 17.19 8.38 6.21
C ILE A 50 17.75 7.16 5.46
N ILE A 51 18.64 7.37 4.49
CA ILE A 51 19.29 6.29 3.77
C ILE A 51 20.11 5.41 4.72
N ASP A 52 20.87 6.01 5.61
CA ASP A 52 21.66 5.28 6.61
C ASP A 52 20.76 4.47 7.54
N GLN A 53 19.63 5.02 7.97
CA GLN A 53 18.66 4.28 8.77
C GLN A 53 18.09 3.07 8.03
N ILE A 54 17.74 3.24 6.74
CA ILE A 54 17.29 2.13 5.89
C ILE A 54 18.38 1.06 5.83
N CYS A 55 19.62 1.44 5.56
CA CYS A 55 20.75 0.51 5.51
C CYS A 55 20.95 -0.22 6.85
N GLN A 56 20.85 0.49 7.98
CA GLN A 56 21.04 -0.10 9.31
C GLN A 56 19.97 -1.14 9.64
N ILE A 57 18.69 -0.87 9.36
CA ILE A 57 17.63 -1.85 9.64
C ILE A 57 17.65 -3.04 8.68
N ILE A 58 18.03 -2.82 7.41
CA ILE A 58 18.24 -3.93 6.47
C ILE A 58 19.38 -4.83 6.97
N ALA A 59 20.51 -4.26 7.39
CA ALA A 59 21.64 -5.01 7.90
C ALA A 59 21.30 -5.88 9.10
N LYS A 60 20.39 -5.43 9.97
CA LYS A 60 19.94 -6.21 11.14
C LYS A 60 19.12 -7.44 10.79
N VAL A 61 18.34 -7.38 9.71
CA VAL A 61 17.50 -8.50 9.26
C VAL A 61 18.18 -9.34 8.16
N LEU A 62 19.27 -8.84 7.56
CA LEU A 62 19.98 -9.53 6.50
C LEU A 62 20.59 -10.84 6.99
N ARG A 63 20.45 -11.91 6.20
CA ARG A 63 21.03 -13.23 6.47
C ARG A 63 21.59 -13.84 5.18
N PRO A 64 22.53 -14.79 5.28
CA PRO A 64 22.95 -15.58 4.13
C PRO A 64 21.76 -16.23 3.44
N GLY A 65 21.72 -16.19 2.11
CA GLY A 65 20.62 -16.73 1.29
C GLY A 65 19.49 -15.76 1.00
N VAL A 66 19.60 -14.48 1.37
CA VAL A 66 18.70 -13.43 0.86
C VAL A 66 18.94 -13.27 -0.64
N SER A 67 17.89 -13.39 -1.45
CA SER A 67 17.94 -13.34 -2.91
C SER A 67 17.51 -11.99 -3.49
N GLY A 68 16.90 -11.10 -2.67
CA GLY A 68 16.50 -9.78 -3.11
C GLY A 68 15.91 -8.92 -2.00
N ILE A 69 15.92 -7.61 -2.26
CA ILE A 69 15.32 -6.58 -1.40
C ILE A 69 14.24 -5.86 -2.21
N GLY A 70 13.01 -5.89 -1.74
CA GLY A 70 11.92 -5.08 -2.27
C GLY A 70 11.66 -3.86 -1.38
N GLY A 71 11.40 -2.70 -1.97
CA GLY A 71 11.14 -1.48 -1.22
C GLY A 71 9.88 -0.74 -1.69
N GLY A 72 8.94 -0.50 -0.76
CA GLY A 72 7.79 0.39 -0.95
C GLY A 72 8.11 1.80 -0.48
N VAL A 73 7.87 2.81 -1.31
CA VAL A 73 8.12 4.21 -0.99
C VAL A 73 6.88 5.07 -1.25
N PRO A 74 6.65 6.16 -0.50
CA PRO A 74 5.42 6.94 -0.56
C PRO A 74 5.44 7.98 -1.71
N THR A 75 5.91 7.58 -2.88
CA THR A 75 6.00 8.44 -4.06
C THR A 75 6.21 7.61 -5.32
N LEU A 76 6.27 8.30 -6.47
CA LEU A 76 6.58 7.69 -7.75
C LEU A 76 8.05 7.25 -7.79
N VAL A 77 8.28 6.04 -8.28
CA VAL A 77 9.61 5.49 -8.55
C VAL A 77 9.75 5.26 -10.05
N ASN A 78 10.84 5.73 -10.63
CA ASN A 78 11.15 5.46 -12.02
C ASN A 78 12.59 4.95 -12.14
N LYS A 79 12.78 3.76 -12.72
CA LYS A 79 14.10 3.11 -12.90
C LYS A 79 14.94 3.13 -11.61
N GLY A 80 14.31 2.81 -10.47
CA GLY A 80 14.98 2.77 -9.17
C GLY A 80 15.33 4.11 -8.54
N ILE A 81 14.90 5.21 -9.15
CA ILE A 81 15.06 6.58 -8.64
C ILE A 81 13.76 7.01 -7.96
N VAL A 82 13.86 7.49 -6.73
CA VAL A 82 12.76 8.03 -5.94
C VAL A 82 12.72 9.55 -6.14
N TYR A 83 11.55 10.09 -6.49
CA TYR A 83 11.37 11.51 -6.77
C TYR A 83 10.50 12.17 -5.70
N SER A 84 11.04 13.20 -5.06
CA SER A 84 10.33 14.19 -4.21
C SER A 84 9.13 13.66 -3.42
N PRO A 85 9.32 12.69 -2.50
CA PRO A 85 8.20 12.21 -1.68
C PRO A 85 7.68 13.32 -0.79
N ASN A 86 6.39 13.59 -0.85
CA ASN A 86 5.74 14.67 -0.07
C ASN A 86 5.99 14.56 1.43
N ASN A 87 6.16 13.33 1.92
CA ASN A 87 6.36 13.04 3.34
C ASN A 87 7.84 13.05 3.78
N ILE A 88 8.79 13.24 2.84
CA ILE A 88 10.23 13.28 3.08
C ILE A 88 10.82 14.48 2.31
N PRO A 89 10.65 15.71 2.81
CA PRO A 89 11.02 16.92 2.07
C PRO A 89 12.52 17.04 1.72
N SER A 90 13.39 16.33 2.44
CA SER A 90 14.84 16.30 2.18
C SER A 90 15.21 15.51 0.92
N TRP A 91 14.31 14.66 0.42
CA TRP A 91 14.53 13.87 -0.80
C TRP A 91 14.03 14.64 -2.02
N LYS A 92 14.92 14.98 -2.93
CA LYS A 92 14.53 15.53 -4.25
C LYS A 92 14.63 14.46 -5.33
N VAL A 93 15.82 13.92 -5.55
CA VAL A 93 16.09 12.84 -6.50
C VAL A 93 17.08 11.90 -5.84
N VAL A 94 16.66 10.69 -5.49
CA VAL A 94 17.48 9.72 -4.78
C VAL A 94 17.56 8.41 -5.57
N PRO A 95 18.72 7.99 -6.07
CA PRO A 95 18.92 6.71 -6.75
C PRO A 95 18.99 5.55 -5.74
N LEU A 96 17.90 5.36 -4.96
CA LEU A 96 17.86 4.49 -3.80
C LEU A 96 18.17 3.03 -4.15
N GLN A 97 17.65 2.53 -5.28
CA GLN A 97 17.92 1.17 -5.75
C GLN A 97 19.43 0.93 -5.86
N LYS A 98 20.12 1.80 -6.60
CA LYS A 98 21.58 1.68 -6.84
C LYS A 98 22.39 1.79 -5.55
N ILE A 99 21.94 2.63 -4.60
CA ILE A 99 22.58 2.76 -3.28
C ILE A 99 22.50 1.45 -2.51
N LEU A 100 21.29 0.85 -2.44
CA LEU A 100 21.06 -0.39 -1.73
C LEU A 100 21.76 -1.59 -2.40
N GLU A 101 21.71 -1.70 -3.73
CA GLU A 101 22.43 -2.75 -4.48
C GLU A 101 23.93 -2.73 -4.25
N ARG A 102 24.54 -1.54 -4.26
CA ARG A 102 25.97 -1.37 -3.95
C ARG A 102 26.32 -1.74 -2.52
N ARG A 103 25.39 -1.49 -1.58
CA ARG A 103 25.62 -1.73 -0.16
C ARG A 103 25.49 -3.18 0.24
N PHE A 104 24.50 -3.89 -0.36
CA PHE A 104 24.12 -5.24 0.09
C PHE A 104 24.45 -6.34 -0.92
N HIS A 105 24.87 -6.00 -2.13
CA HIS A 105 25.24 -6.94 -3.19
C HIS A 105 24.15 -7.96 -3.53
N VAL A 106 22.88 -7.54 -3.45
CA VAL A 106 21.70 -8.30 -3.86
C VAL A 106 20.81 -7.44 -4.76
N PRO A 107 20.01 -8.04 -5.66
CA PRO A 107 19.04 -7.30 -6.46
C PRO A 107 18.08 -6.50 -5.60
N VAL A 108 17.77 -5.28 -6.01
CA VAL A 108 16.82 -4.40 -5.33
C VAL A 108 15.73 -3.97 -6.29
N VAL A 109 14.47 -4.04 -5.87
CA VAL A 109 13.31 -3.58 -6.64
C VAL A 109 12.52 -2.59 -5.80
N LEU A 110 12.25 -1.40 -6.35
CA LEU A 110 11.50 -0.36 -5.66
C LEU A 110 10.22 -0.03 -6.43
N ASN A 111 9.14 0.24 -5.69
CA ASN A 111 7.91 0.77 -6.27
C ASN A 111 7.17 1.66 -5.27
N ASN A 112 6.12 2.31 -5.74
CA ASN A 112 5.19 3.05 -4.89
C ASN A 112 4.50 2.11 -3.87
N ASP A 113 4.25 2.59 -2.66
CA ASP A 113 3.67 1.83 -1.55
C ASP A 113 2.29 1.23 -1.86
N ALA A 114 1.41 1.96 -2.56
CA ALA A 114 0.09 1.45 -2.94
C ALA A 114 0.18 0.35 -4.01
N LYS A 115 1.13 0.44 -4.94
CA LYS A 115 1.42 -0.61 -5.92
C LYS A 115 1.98 -1.85 -5.23
N CYS A 116 2.91 -1.66 -4.30
CA CYS A 116 3.37 -2.75 -3.44
C CYS A 116 2.20 -3.40 -2.70
N PHE A 117 1.31 -2.61 -2.10
CA PHE A 117 0.17 -3.13 -1.36
C PHE A 117 -0.70 -4.07 -2.21
N ALA A 118 -1.09 -3.66 -3.42
CA ALA A 118 -1.87 -4.49 -4.32
C ALA A 118 -1.16 -5.82 -4.63
N LEU A 119 0.15 -5.76 -4.90
CA LEU A 119 0.97 -6.95 -5.16
C LEU A 119 1.09 -7.84 -3.91
N GLY A 120 1.23 -7.25 -2.73
CA GLY A 120 1.25 -7.97 -1.46
C GLY A 120 -0.05 -8.68 -1.15
N GLU A 121 -1.19 -8.05 -1.44
CA GLU A 121 -2.50 -8.66 -1.29
C GLU A 121 -2.71 -9.81 -2.29
N LEU A 122 -2.21 -9.68 -3.51
CA LEU A 122 -2.23 -10.74 -4.50
C LEU A 122 -1.44 -11.97 -4.05
N HIS A 123 -0.22 -11.79 -3.55
CA HIS A 123 0.67 -12.91 -3.20
C HIS A 123 0.41 -13.47 -1.80
N PHE A 124 0.07 -12.64 -0.82
CA PHE A 124 0.07 -13.02 0.59
C PHE A 124 -1.22 -12.71 1.33
N GLY A 125 -2.10 -11.89 0.77
CA GLY A 125 -3.30 -11.40 1.42
C GLY A 125 -4.60 -12.04 0.93
N VAL A 126 -5.68 -11.27 1.03
CA VAL A 126 -7.04 -11.68 0.64
C VAL A 126 -7.24 -11.69 -0.88
N GLY A 127 -6.33 -11.09 -1.63
CA GLY A 127 -6.34 -11.08 -3.10
C GLY A 127 -5.84 -12.38 -3.76
N ARG A 128 -5.37 -13.36 -2.99
CA ARG A 128 -4.87 -14.62 -3.52
C ARG A 128 -5.95 -15.36 -4.32
N GLY A 129 -5.56 -15.81 -5.51
CA GLY A 129 -6.46 -16.53 -6.42
C GLY A 129 -7.26 -15.65 -7.38
N HIS A 130 -7.20 -14.32 -7.24
CA HIS A 130 -7.80 -13.38 -8.17
C HIS A 130 -6.78 -12.95 -9.23
N GLN A 131 -7.26 -12.63 -10.43
CA GLN A 131 -6.42 -12.15 -11.54
C GLN A 131 -6.50 -10.62 -11.69
N ASN A 132 -7.64 -10.03 -11.34
CA ASN A 132 -7.89 -8.60 -11.48
C ASN A 132 -8.26 -8.02 -10.11
N LEU A 133 -7.33 -7.26 -9.54
CA LEU A 133 -7.42 -6.73 -8.19
C LEU A 133 -7.07 -5.24 -8.18
N VAL A 134 -7.81 -4.47 -7.39
CA VAL A 134 -7.41 -3.10 -7.05
C VAL A 134 -7.20 -2.98 -5.55
N GLY A 135 -5.99 -2.59 -5.15
CA GLY A 135 -5.66 -2.23 -3.78
C GLY A 135 -5.82 -0.72 -3.58
N LEU A 136 -6.61 -0.32 -2.59
CA LEU A 136 -6.78 1.08 -2.18
C LEU A 136 -6.19 1.29 -0.80
N ILE A 137 -5.13 2.10 -0.69
CA ILE A 137 -4.59 2.54 0.60
C ILE A 137 -5.22 3.87 0.97
N VAL A 138 -6.07 3.84 2.00
CA VAL A 138 -6.70 5.03 2.57
C VAL A 138 -6.02 5.36 3.90
N GLY A 139 -5.04 6.24 3.83
CA GLY A 139 -4.24 6.69 4.97
C GLY A 139 -4.19 8.22 5.01
N THR A 140 -2.99 8.79 5.14
CA THR A 140 -2.78 10.25 5.01
C THR A 140 -3.27 10.75 3.65
N GLY A 141 -3.05 9.97 2.59
CA GLY A 141 -3.55 10.17 1.23
C GLY A 141 -4.43 9.00 0.78
N LEU A 142 -4.71 8.97 -0.52
CA LEU A 142 -5.44 7.92 -1.22
C LEU A 142 -4.56 7.35 -2.34
N GLY A 143 -3.93 6.22 -2.09
CA GLY A 143 -3.09 5.50 -3.05
C GLY A 143 -3.80 4.30 -3.67
N THR A 144 -3.44 3.96 -4.91
CA THR A 144 -4.04 2.85 -5.63
C THR A 144 -2.99 2.00 -6.32
N GLY A 145 -3.09 0.69 -6.17
CA GLY A 145 -2.34 -0.29 -6.96
C GLY A 145 -3.30 -1.15 -7.77
N VAL A 146 -2.93 -1.44 -9.03
CA VAL A 146 -3.79 -2.16 -9.97
C VAL A 146 -3.10 -3.44 -10.44
N ILE A 147 -3.78 -4.56 -10.31
CA ILE A 147 -3.37 -5.87 -10.84
C ILE A 147 -4.30 -6.21 -12.00
N ILE A 148 -3.74 -6.54 -13.15
CA ILE A 148 -4.46 -7.00 -14.35
C ILE A 148 -3.84 -8.31 -14.80
N ASN A 149 -4.66 -9.35 -14.98
CA ASN A 149 -4.22 -10.69 -15.39
C ASN A 149 -3.08 -11.23 -14.50
N GLY A 150 -3.21 -11.04 -13.18
CA GLY A 150 -2.23 -11.50 -12.19
C GLY A 150 -0.92 -10.71 -12.14
N LYS A 151 -0.81 -9.58 -12.85
CA LYS A 151 0.40 -8.76 -12.93
C LYS A 151 0.15 -7.32 -12.50
N LEU A 152 1.13 -6.71 -11.85
CA LEU A 152 1.07 -5.31 -11.49
C LEU A 152 1.05 -4.42 -12.75
N TYR A 153 0.02 -3.61 -12.89
CA TYR A 153 -0.09 -2.64 -13.97
C TYR A 153 0.42 -1.28 -13.51
N SER A 154 1.59 -0.90 -13.98
CA SER A 154 2.22 0.37 -13.62
C SER A 154 2.01 1.48 -14.66
N GLY A 155 1.54 1.14 -15.88
CA GLY A 155 1.48 2.07 -17.01
C GLY A 155 2.88 2.39 -17.57
N SER A 156 2.92 3.18 -18.62
CA SER A 156 4.17 3.49 -19.35
C SER A 156 5.18 4.30 -18.54
N ASN A 157 4.70 5.12 -17.61
CA ASN A 157 5.52 6.05 -16.80
C ASN A 157 5.36 5.84 -15.30
N ASN A 158 4.96 4.64 -14.89
CA ASN A 158 4.63 4.32 -13.49
C ASN A 158 3.52 5.18 -12.85
N GLY A 159 2.69 5.85 -13.66
CA GLY A 159 1.58 6.68 -13.19
C GLY A 159 0.21 6.00 -13.22
N ALA A 160 0.12 4.71 -13.57
CA ALA A 160 -1.18 4.02 -13.57
C ALA A 160 -1.70 3.87 -12.13
N GLY A 161 -3.02 4.00 -11.97
CA GLY A 161 -3.66 3.84 -10.68
C GLY A 161 -3.75 5.11 -9.83
N GLU A 162 -3.38 6.29 -10.31
CA GLU A 162 -3.47 7.55 -9.57
C GLU A 162 -4.93 8.06 -9.44
N ILE A 163 -5.83 7.18 -8.95
CA ILE A 163 -7.27 7.48 -8.78
C ILE A 163 -7.49 8.63 -7.81
N GLY A 164 -6.64 8.75 -6.77
CA GLY A 164 -6.72 9.83 -5.80
C GLY A 164 -6.65 11.24 -6.43
N SER A 165 -5.95 11.37 -7.55
CA SER A 165 -5.76 12.64 -8.27
C SER A 165 -6.87 12.97 -9.29
N ILE A 166 -7.85 12.10 -9.47
CA ILE A 166 -8.99 12.37 -10.36
C ILE A 166 -9.84 13.49 -9.76
N ALA A 167 -10.19 14.48 -10.61
CA ALA A 167 -11.05 15.60 -10.21
C ALA A 167 -12.39 15.10 -9.65
N TYR A 168 -12.74 15.59 -8.48
CA TYR A 168 -13.98 15.28 -7.80
C TYR A 168 -14.48 16.47 -7.01
N LYS A 169 -15.74 16.86 -7.22
CA LYS A 169 -16.29 18.11 -6.72
C LYS A 169 -15.37 19.30 -7.12
N GLU A 170 -14.95 20.10 -6.16
CA GLU A 170 -14.08 21.27 -6.40
C GLU A 170 -12.57 20.95 -6.32
N LYS A 171 -12.21 19.69 -6.00
CA LYS A 171 -10.82 19.25 -5.83
C LYS A 171 -10.58 17.91 -6.53
N ASP A 172 -10.18 16.90 -5.77
CA ASP A 172 -9.90 15.53 -6.22
C ASP A 172 -10.40 14.51 -5.19
N PHE A 173 -10.32 13.23 -5.54
CA PHE A 173 -10.72 12.18 -4.62
C PHE A 173 -9.87 12.13 -3.35
N GLU A 174 -8.56 12.37 -3.42
CA GLU A 174 -7.73 12.35 -2.21
C GLU A 174 -8.17 13.41 -1.21
N HIS A 175 -8.58 14.57 -1.70
CA HIS A 175 -9.07 15.64 -0.83
C HIS A 175 -10.25 15.20 0.03
N TYR A 176 -11.23 14.49 -0.53
CA TYR A 176 -12.45 14.08 0.16
C TYR A 176 -12.39 12.68 0.76
N CYS A 177 -11.47 11.82 0.29
CA CYS A 177 -11.45 10.40 0.61
C CYS A 177 -10.12 9.94 1.22
N SER A 178 -9.44 10.79 2.00
CA SER A 178 -8.23 10.44 2.74
C SER A 178 -8.34 10.79 4.22
N GLY A 179 -7.35 10.38 5.02
CA GLY A 179 -7.29 10.73 6.44
C GLY A 179 -7.16 12.23 6.70
N ARG A 180 -6.54 12.98 5.77
CA ARG A 180 -6.46 14.46 5.83
C ARG A 180 -7.83 15.13 5.75
N PHE A 181 -8.81 14.51 5.11
CA PHE A 181 -10.19 15.00 5.09
C PHE A 181 -10.72 15.19 6.51
N PHE A 182 -10.59 14.20 7.37
CA PHE A 182 -11.11 14.29 8.75
C PHE A 182 -10.46 15.41 9.56
N GLN A 183 -9.14 15.62 9.38
CA GLN A 183 -8.44 16.72 10.05
C GLN A 183 -8.93 18.09 9.58
N ARG A 184 -9.18 18.26 8.28
CA ARG A 184 -9.66 19.54 7.74
C ARG A 184 -11.09 19.84 8.14
N GLU A 185 -11.98 18.85 7.98
CA GLU A 185 -13.44 19.06 8.16
C GLU A 185 -13.86 19.01 9.63
N PHE A 186 -13.15 18.24 10.45
CA PHE A 186 -13.59 17.97 11.82
C PHE A 186 -12.53 18.31 12.89
N GLY A 187 -11.35 18.76 12.50
CA GLY A 187 -10.25 19.04 13.42
C GLY A 187 -9.68 17.80 14.14
N LEU A 188 -10.02 16.60 13.68
CA LEU A 188 -9.62 15.31 14.25
C LEU A 188 -8.94 14.47 13.19
N ASP A 189 -7.85 13.79 13.55
CA ASP A 189 -7.31 12.76 12.67
C ASP A 189 -8.24 11.54 12.58
N GLY A 190 -8.10 10.76 11.50
CA GLY A 190 -8.96 9.60 11.26
C GLY A 190 -8.86 8.53 12.36
N ALA A 191 -7.71 8.39 13.04
CA ALA A 191 -7.52 7.42 14.11
C ALA A 191 -8.23 7.87 15.39
N ALA A 192 -8.15 9.16 15.73
CA ALA A 192 -8.88 9.72 16.86
C ALA A 192 -10.39 9.64 16.65
N LEU A 193 -10.86 9.93 15.43
CA LEU A 193 -12.28 9.81 15.07
C LEU A 193 -12.76 8.35 15.19
N TYR A 194 -11.99 7.40 14.67
CA TYR A 194 -12.29 5.97 14.79
C TYR A 194 -12.33 5.51 16.24
N ALA A 195 -11.35 5.91 17.07
CA ALA A 195 -11.33 5.56 18.50
C ALA A 195 -12.55 6.10 19.26
N ARG A 196 -13.03 7.30 18.92
CA ARG A 196 -14.28 7.86 19.49
C ARG A 196 -15.51 7.05 19.04
N ALA A 197 -15.58 6.70 17.76
CA ALA A 197 -16.67 5.88 17.23
C ALA A 197 -16.77 4.50 17.93
N GLN A 198 -15.60 3.87 18.20
CA GLN A 198 -15.54 2.61 18.95
C GLN A 198 -16.06 2.71 20.38
N LYS A 199 -15.95 3.89 21.01
CA LYS A 199 -16.49 4.18 22.35
C LYS A 199 -17.99 4.56 22.33
N GLY A 200 -18.65 4.44 21.17
CA GLY A 200 -20.08 4.72 21.03
C GLY A 200 -20.42 6.20 20.77
N ASP A 201 -19.45 7.06 20.46
CA ASP A 201 -19.69 8.46 20.09
C ASP A 201 -20.49 8.51 18.77
N ARG A 202 -21.79 8.77 18.87
CA ARG A 202 -22.72 8.82 17.75
C ARG A 202 -22.36 9.89 16.72
N LYS A 203 -21.76 11.02 17.16
CA LYS A 203 -21.31 12.07 16.25
C LYS A 203 -20.12 11.60 15.40
N ALA A 204 -19.16 10.93 16.04
CA ALA A 204 -18.02 10.33 15.34
C ALA A 204 -18.48 9.24 14.35
N GLN A 205 -19.43 8.40 14.75
CA GLN A 205 -20.02 7.38 13.86
C GLN A 205 -20.72 8.01 12.64
N ALA A 206 -21.50 9.08 12.85
CA ALA A 206 -22.15 9.81 11.76
C ALA A 206 -21.16 10.46 10.78
N MET A 207 -20.06 11.01 11.28
CA MET A 207 -18.99 11.58 10.47
C MET A 207 -18.31 10.52 9.60
N LEU A 208 -17.99 9.35 10.18
CA LEU A 208 -17.44 8.22 9.43
C LEU A 208 -18.44 7.70 8.40
N ALA A 209 -19.73 7.60 8.76
CA ALA A 209 -20.76 7.17 7.82
C ALA A 209 -20.87 8.13 6.62
N ALA A 210 -20.81 9.44 6.84
CA ALA A 210 -20.86 10.44 5.77
C ALA A 210 -19.68 10.33 4.78
N PHE A 211 -18.48 9.99 5.28
CA PHE A 211 -17.33 9.68 4.42
C PHE A 211 -17.65 8.56 3.41
N GLY A 212 -18.51 7.61 3.75
CA GLY A 212 -18.92 6.52 2.87
C GLY A 212 -19.59 6.99 1.58
N ASP A 213 -20.29 8.13 1.59
CA ASP A 213 -20.94 8.67 0.39
C ASP A 213 -19.90 9.15 -0.64
N ASP A 214 -18.86 9.83 -0.19
CA ASP A 214 -17.78 10.28 -1.07
C ASP A 214 -16.90 9.09 -1.50
N PHE A 215 -16.60 8.19 -0.58
CA PHE A 215 -15.78 7.01 -0.89
C PHE A 215 -16.47 6.05 -1.89
N ALA A 216 -17.79 6.00 -1.92
CA ALA A 216 -18.53 5.25 -2.95
C ALA A 216 -18.20 5.73 -4.37
N ASN A 217 -17.93 7.02 -4.57
CA ASN A 217 -17.54 7.53 -5.88
C ASN A 217 -16.13 7.08 -6.28
N VAL A 218 -15.21 6.92 -5.31
CA VAL A 218 -13.90 6.29 -5.56
C VAL A 218 -14.09 4.84 -6.03
N ILE A 219 -14.93 4.08 -5.34
CA ILE A 219 -15.23 2.69 -5.73
C ILE A 219 -15.87 2.64 -7.13
N MET A 220 -16.83 3.53 -7.43
CA MET A 220 -17.42 3.60 -8.77
C MET A 220 -16.38 3.95 -9.85
N ALA A 221 -15.47 4.88 -9.59
CA ALA A 221 -14.39 5.20 -10.51
C ALA A 221 -13.48 3.98 -10.79
N VAL A 222 -13.14 3.22 -9.75
CA VAL A 222 -12.37 1.96 -9.87
C VAL A 222 -13.14 0.92 -10.69
N LEU A 223 -14.44 0.76 -10.45
CA LEU A 223 -15.28 -0.18 -11.19
C LEU A 223 -15.39 0.21 -12.66
N TYR A 224 -15.59 1.50 -12.97
CA TYR A 224 -15.64 1.97 -14.36
C TYR A 224 -14.31 1.83 -15.11
N ALA A 225 -13.18 2.03 -14.39
CA ALA A 225 -11.87 2.01 -15.03
C ALA A 225 -11.28 0.62 -15.20
N TYR A 226 -11.55 -0.30 -14.27
CA TYR A 226 -10.82 -1.57 -14.17
C TYR A 226 -11.70 -2.82 -14.07
N ASP A 227 -12.98 -2.69 -13.68
CA ASP A 227 -13.92 -3.82 -13.45
C ASP A 227 -13.25 -5.00 -12.71
N PRO A 228 -12.65 -4.80 -11.52
CA PRO A 228 -11.87 -5.81 -10.84
C PRO A 228 -12.76 -6.88 -10.19
N GLU A 229 -12.20 -8.08 -9.97
CA GLU A 229 -12.85 -9.14 -9.19
C GLU A 229 -12.92 -8.80 -7.70
N ILE A 230 -11.89 -8.08 -7.20
CA ILE A 230 -11.76 -7.72 -5.78
C ILE A 230 -11.14 -6.34 -5.62
N ILE A 231 -11.68 -5.56 -4.69
CA ILE A 231 -11.10 -4.29 -4.20
C ILE A 231 -10.69 -4.51 -2.74
N VAL A 232 -9.41 -4.35 -2.46
CA VAL A 232 -8.86 -4.51 -1.10
C VAL A 232 -8.54 -3.16 -0.50
N LEU A 233 -9.12 -2.89 0.67
CA LEU A 233 -8.96 -1.64 1.40
C LEU A 233 -7.85 -1.78 2.46
N GLY A 234 -6.83 -0.93 2.38
CA GLY A 234 -5.73 -0.82 3.33
C GLY A 234 -5.59 0.59 3.89
N GLY A 235 -4.59 0.78 4.75
CA GLY A 235 -4.32 2.06 5.40
C GLY A 235 -5.11 2.27 6.69
N SER A 236 -4.84 3.41 7.37
CA SER A 236 -5.40 3.66 8.70
C SER A 236 -6.92 3.89 8.69
N VAL A 237 -7.45 4.54 7.65
CA VAL A 237 -8.89 4.84 7.50
C VAL A 237 -9.70 3.58 7.18
N SER A 238 -9.09 2.58 6.54
CA SER A 238 -9.79 1.32 6.25
C SER A 238 -10.27 0.62 7.52
N LYS A 239 -9.63 0.84 8.68
CA LYS A 239 -10.07 0.31 9.97
C LYS A 239 -11.49 0.76 10.34
N ALA A 240 -11.89 1.93 9.87
CA ALA A 240 -13.23 2.47 10.10
C ALA A 240 -14.28 1.94 9.09
N TYR A 241 -13.92 1.01 8.21
CA TYR A 241 -14.81 0.44 7.19
C TYR A 241 -16.19 0.02 7.73
N PRO A 242 -16.31 -0.65 8.89
CA PRO A 242 -17.63 -1.02 9.42
C PRO A 242 -18.58 0.15 9.66
N TYR A 243 -18.06 1.37 9.86
CA TYR A 243 -18.88 2.56 10.09
C TYR A 243 -19.35 3.24 8.82
N TYR A 244 -18.61 3.10 7.71
CA TYR A 244 -18.98 3.73 6.44
C TYR A 244 -19.45 2.75 5.36
N GLU A 245 -19.25 1.45 5.53
CA GLU A 245 -19.63 0.43 4.55
C GLU A 245 -21.10 0.50 4.14
N LYS A 246 -22.01 0.60 5.11
CA LYS A 246 -23.44 0.62 4.83
C LYS A 246 -23.82 1.77 3.89
N ARG A 247 -23.36 2.98 4.20
CA ARG A 247 -23.66 4.17 3.39
C ARG A 247 -22.97 4.11 2.02
N MET A 248 -21.73 3.66 2.00
CA MET A 248 -21.00 3.41 0.75
C MET A 248 -21.78 2.44 -0.15
N ARG A 249 -22.20 1.28 0.37
CA ARG A 249 -22.96 0.28 -0.40
C ARG A 249 -24.32 0.80 -0.85
N GLU A 250 -25.00 1.60 -0.05
CA GLU A 250 -26.25 2.24 -0.43
C GLU A 250 -26.06 3.17 -1.62
N LYS A 251 -24.99 4.00 -1.58
CA LYS A 251 -24.67 4.89 -2.67
C LYS A 251 -24.25 4.13 -3.95
N LEU A 252 -23.57 3.00 -3.81
CA LEU A 252 -23.15 2.14 -4.92
C LEU A 252 -24.35 1.54 -5.69
N LYS A 253 -25.57 1.49 -5.13
CA LYS A 253 -26.76 1.06 -5.87
C LYS A 253 -27.04 1.93 -7.10
N ALA A 254 -26.52 3.16 -7.15
CA ALA A 254 -26.59 4.03 -8.32
C ALA A 254 -25.59 3.69 -9.41
N PHE A 255 -24.68 2.73 -9.21
CA PHE A 255 -23.73 2.29 -10.22
C PHE A 255 -24.44 1.68 -11.43
N HIS A 256 -24.07 2.09 -12.64
CA HIS A 256 -24.79 1.70 -13.84
C HIS A 256 -24.76 0.18 -14.14
N TYR A 257 -23.58 -0.45 -13.94
CA TYR A 257 -23.39 -1.87 -14.27
C TYR A 257 -23.62 -2.78 -13.06
N GLN A 258 -24.89 -3.03 -12.75
CA GLN A 258 -25.29 -3.78 -11.56
C GLN A 258 -24.74 -5.23 -11.51
N ASN A 259 -24.46 -5.84 -12.66
CA ASN A 259 -23.89 -7.19 -12.72
C ASN A 259 -22.43 -7.22 -12.22
N SER A 260 -21.62 -6.21 -12.55
CA SER A 260 -20.28 -6.05 -12.02
C SER A 260 -20.31 -5.77 -10.52
N LEU A 261 -21.21 -4.86 -10.08
CA LEU A 261 -21.36 -4.55 -8.65
C LEU A 261 -21.74 -5.77 -7.80
N LYS A 262 -22.56 -6.68 -8.31
CA LYS A 262 -22.96 -7.91 -7.60
C LYS A 262 -21.81 -8.92 -7.46
N LYS A 263 -20.83 -8.88 -8.36
CA LYS A 263 -19.73 -9.85 -8.40
C LYS A 263 -18.49 -9.36 -7.68
N VAL A 264 -18.25 -8.04 -7.65
CA VAL A 264 -17.05 -7.49 -7.03
C VAL A 264 -17.06 -7.71 -5.52
N VAL A 265 -15.93 -8.17 -5.00
CA VAL A 265 -15.68 -8.32 -3.58
C VAL A 265 -14.99 -7.05 -3.06
N ILE A 266 -15.55 -6.38 -2.05
CA ILE A 266 -14.94 -5.21 -1.41
C ILE A 266 -14.65 -5.58 0.03
N VAL A 267 -13.36 -5.65 0.39
CA VAL A 267 -12.93 -6.16 1.71
C VAL A 267 -11.74 -5.36 2.26
N GLN A 268 -11.55 -5.43 3.57
CA GLN A 268 -10.35 -4.90 4.22
C GLN A 268 -9.20 -5.92 4.16
N THR A 269 -7.98 -5.39 4.13
CA THR A 269 -6.78 -6.20 4.40
C THR A 269 -6.86 -6.86 5.76
N GLN A 270 -6.49 -8.13 5.82
CA GLN A 270 -6.46 -8.91 7.07
C GLN A 270 -5.03 -9.27 7.49
N LYS A 271 -4.04 -8.99 6.65
CA LYS A 271 -2.67 -9.43 6.87
C LYS A 271 -1.89 -8.41 7.72
N PRO A 272 -1.41 -8.77 8.92
CA PRO A 272 -0.54 -7.90 9.70
C PRO A 272 0.76 -7.59 8.95
N ASN A 273 1.24 -6.36 9.08
CA ASN A 273 2.47 -5.89 8.43
C ASN A 273 2.51 -6.13 6.91
N ILE A 274 1.33 -6.07 6.26
CA ILE A 274 1.20 -6.30 4.82
C ILE A 274 2.16 -5.42 4.01
N ALA A 275 2.45 -4.19 4.42
CA ALA A 275 3.35 -3.29 3.71
C ALA A 275 4.78 -3.87 3.55
N VAL A 276 5.30 -4.54 4.59
CA VAL A 276 6.60 -5.21 4.52
C VAL A 276 6.55 -6.44 3.62
N LEU A 277 5.50 -7.26 3.72
CA LEU A 277 5.28 -8.40 2.83
C LEU A 277 5.10 -7.93 1.39
N ALA A 278 4.36 -6.86 1.19
CA ALA A 278 4.08 -6.24 -0.09
C ALA A 278 5.36 -5.74 -0.78
N ALA A 279 6.22 -5.09 -0.03
CA ALA A 279 7.53 -4.69 -0.55
C ALA A 279 8.36 -5.91 -0.99
N ALA A 280 8.39 -6.98 -0.17
CA ALA A 280 9.10 -8.22 -0.54
C ALA A 280 8.50 -8.88 -1.79
N ALA A 281 7.19 -8.75 -2.04
CA ALA A 281 6.51 -9.30 -3.21
C ALA A 281 7.05 -8.76 -4.54
N LEU A 282 7.61 -7.54 -4.56
CA LEU A 282 8.26 -6.98 -5.75
C LEU A 282 9.36 -7.89 -6.31
N CYS A 283 10.05 -8.64 -5.44
CA CYS A 283 11.09 -9.56 -5.87
C CYS A 283 10.53 -10.84 -6.51
N LEU A 284 9.25 -11.15 -6.33
CA LEU A 284 8.57 -12.30 -6.95
C LEU A 284 8.04 -11.97 -8.35
N ASP A 285 7.63 -10.74 -8.57
CA ASP A 285 7.02 -10.28 -9.82
C ASP A 285 8.08 -10.00 -10.91
N ASN A 286 9.34 -9.88 -10.52
CA ASN A 286 10.48 -9.62 -11.42
C ASN A 286 11.35 -10.88 -11.69
N GLN A 287 10.89 -12.04 -11.31
CA GLN A 287 11.50 -13.33 -11.68
C GLN A 287 10.75 -13.93 -12.86
#